data_6cb18f67a2828ed2c613b46e262980af
#
_entry.id   6cb18f67a2828ed2c613b46e262980af
#
_cell.length_a   1.000
_cell.length_b   1.000
_cell.length_c   1.000
_cell.angle_alpha   90.00
_cell.angle_beta   90.00
_cell.angle_gamma   90.00
#
_symmetry.space_group_name_H-M   'P 1'
#
loop_
_entity.id
_entity.type
_entity.pdbx_description
1 polymer ?
#
loop_
_entity_poly.entity_id
_entity_poly.type
_entity_poly.pdbx_seq_one_letter_code
_entity_poly.pdbx_strand_id
1 'polypeptide(L)'
;FEEREVVKNDGTPYVVYTPYSKKWMEKLSKKDVKHFKSEAFLSKTKKLKKQTTNIKTFDINESNIKPPKVNFNNDVIKNYERDRNTPEIDGTSKLGLHLRFGTKSIRSLVKKSNLSQNKTFLKELIWREFFMQILWHFPETTTQCFKSKYEKIKWRNNMDEFNAWCEGKTGYPIVDAGMRELNKTGFMHNRVRMITASFLCKHLLIDWRIGEKYFASKLFDYEQSSNIGNWQWVAGCGVDAAPYFRIFNPYEQQKKFDKEKVYVKKWISEYDTTKYPQEIVNHKLARERCLKAYKEAVS
;
A
#
# COMPACT_ATOMS: atom_id res chain seq x y z
N PHE A 1 13.04 10.13 10.53
CA PHE A 1 13.91 11.28 10.19
C PHE A 1 13.09 12.38 9.51
N GLU A 2 13.59 13.61 9.58
CA GLU A 2 13.04 14.75 8.86
C GLU A 2 13.41 14.69 7.37
N GLU A 3 12.78 15.51 6.53
CA GLU A 3 12.85 15.42 5.06
C GLU A 3 14.23 15.63 4.46
N ARG A 4 15.13 16.30 5.18
CA ARG A 4 16.52 16.60 4.72
C ARG A 4 17.60 15.86 5.49
N GLU A 5 17.22 14.96 6.38
CA GLU A 5 18.21 14.25 7.20
C GLU A 5 18.81 13.04 6.47
N VAL A 6 18.05 12.36 5.61
CA VAL A 6 18.51 11.18 4.85
C VAL A 6 18.61 11.54 3.37
N VAL A 7 19.66 12.27 3.03
CA VAL A 7 19.96 12.73 1.68
C VAL A 7 21.36 12.30 1.25
N LYS A 8 21.68 12.43 -0.03
CA LYS A 8 23.01 12.19 -0.58
C LYS A 8 23.99 13.26 -0.09
N ASN A 9 25.29 13.09 -0.39
CA ASN A 9 26.33 14.03 0.03
C ASN A 9 26.19 15.43 -0.62
N ASP A 10 25.55 15.50 -1.78
CA ASP A 10 25.22 16.74 -2.50
C ASP A 10 23.90 17.40 -2.02
N GLY A 11 23.25 16.84 -0.99
CA GLY A 11 21.99 17.34 -0.47
C GLY A 11 20.75 16.90 -1.27
N THR A 12 20.92 16.18 -2.39
CA THR A 12 19.77 15.70 -3.19
C THR A 12 19.12 14.46 -2.57
N PRO A 13 17.80 14.25 -2.78
CA PRO A 13 17.10 13.10 -2.23
C PRO A 13 17.51 11.79 -2.92
N TYR A 14 17.40 10.69 -2.19
CA TYR A 14 17.46 9.37 -2.77
C TYR A 14 16.16 9.04 -3.51
N VAL A 15 16.29 8.52 -4.73
CA VAL A 15 15.16 8.05 -5.55
C VAL A 15 15.16 6.52 -5.75
N VAL A 16 16.06 5.82 -5.04
CA VAL A 16 16.16 4.35 -5.02
C VAL A 16 16.20 3.90 -3.56
N TYR A 17 15.36 2.94 -3.22
CA TYR A 17 15.17 2.49 -1.84
C TYR A 17 16.43 1.90 -1.20
N THR A 18 17.17 1.06 -1.92
CA THR A 18 18.32 0.35 -1.35
C THR A 18 19.38 1.29 -0.77
N PRO A 19 19.90 2.31 -1.50
CA PRO A 19 20.85 3.26 -0.93
C PRO A 19 20.20 4.13 0.16
N TYR A 20 18.94 4.53 0.02
CA TYR A 20 18.19 5.24 1.06
C TYR A 20 18.18 4.47 2.37
N SER A 21 17.75 3.20 2.33
CA SER A 21 17.63 2.37 3.53
C SER A 21 18.99 2.11 4.21
N LYS A 22 20.06 1.98 3.44
CA LYS A 22 21.43 1.86 3.99
C LYS A 22 21.81 3.15 4.75
N LYS A 23 21.63 4.31 4.12
CA LYS A 23 21.93 5.61 4.75
C LYS A 23 21.07 5.86 5.98
N TRP A 24 19.80 5.49 5.92
CA TRP A 24 18.87 5.57 7.03
C TRP A 24 19.36 4.73 8.24
N MET A 25 19.77 3.48 8.00
CA MET A 25 20.27 2.59 9.06
C MET A 25 21.61 3.04 9.63
N GLU A 26 22.50 3.63 8.82
CA GLU A 26 23.76 4.22 9.28
C GLU A 26 23.50 5.39 10.23
N LYS A 27 22.51 6.22 9.94
CA LYS A 27 22.16 7.39 10.76
C LYS A 27 21.44 7.06 12.04
N LEU A 28 20.75 5.92 12.08
CA LEU A 28 19.92 5.54 13.23
C LEU A 28 20.75 5.45 14.51
N SER A 29 20.47 6.29 15.48
CA SER A 29 21.10 6.32 16.78
C SER A 29 20.10 6.09 17.92
N LYS A 30 20.61 5.90 19.15
CA LYS A 30 19.74 5.78 20.34
C LYS A 30 18.92 7.05 20.61
N LYS A 31 19.40 8.23 20.16
CA LYS A 31 18.70 9.51 20.32
C LYS A 31 17.41 9.56 19.50
N ASP A 32 17.42 9.03 18.28
CA ASP A 32 16.30 9.08 17.35
C ASP A 32 15.08 8.28 17.83
N VAL A 33 15.35 7.25 18.67
CA VAL A 33 14.31 6.38 19.25
C VAL A 33 14.07 6.65 20.73
N LYS A 34 14.51 7.81 21.24
CA LYS A 34 14.30 8.22 22.62
C LYS A 34 12.81 8.46 22.88
N HIS A 35 12.32 7.94 23.99
CA HIS A 35 10.97 8.25 24.47
C HIS A 35 10.98 9.60 25.19
N PHE A 36 10.08 10.49 24.77
CA PHE A 36 9.86 11.79 25.42
C PHE A 36 8.70 11.65 26.40
N LYS A 37 8.96 11.85 27.69
CA LYS A 37 7.93 11.81 28.76
C LYS A 37 7.12 13.11 28.78
N SER A 38 6.47 13.44 27.66
CA SER A 38 5.70 14.68 27.50
C SER A 38 4.50 14.78 28.46
N GLU A 39 3.99 13.65 28.93
CA GLU A 39 2.92 13.58 29.93
C GLU A 39 3.27 14.30 31.22
N ALA A 40 4.56 14.33 31.60
CA ALA A 40 5.04 15.07 32.78
C ALA A 40 4.85 16.60 32.67
N PHE A 41 4.59 17.11 31.46
CA PHE A 41 4.42 18.54 31.23
C PHE A 41 2.96 18.94 30.99
N LEU A 42 2.00 18.04 31.12
CA LEU A 42 0.57 18.34 30.92
C LEU A 42 0.07 19.44 31.85
N SER A 43 0.63 19.56 33.05
CA SER A 43 0.31 20.65 33.99
C SER A 43 0.70 22.04 33.47
N LYS A 44 1.66 22.11 32.53
CA LYS A 44 2.13 23.35 31.92
C LYS A 44 1.32 23.74 30.69
N THR A 45 0.37 22.91 30.26
CA THR A 45 -0.50 23.22 29.12
C THR A 45 -1.61 24.19 29.53
N LYS A 46 -2.02 25.08 28.60
CA LYS A 46 -3.14 25.98 28.83
C LYS A 46 -4.43 25.21 29.04
N LYS A 47 -5.09 25.42 30.19
CA LYS A 47 -6.43 24.89 30.43
C LYS A 47 -7.43 25.68 29.60
N LEU A 48 -7.97 25.05 28.57
CA LEU A 48 -9.05 25.61 27.77
C LEU A 48 -10.40 25.25 28.42
N LYS A 49 -11.37 26.17 28.30
CA LYS A 49 -12.77 25.83 28.62
C LYS A 49 -13.18 24.67 27.71
N LYS A 50 -13.85 23.66 28.31
CA LYS A 50 -14.32 22.50 27.57
C LYS A 50 -15.29 22.95 26.46
N GLN A 51 -14.82 23.02 25.22
CA GLN A 51 -15.67 23.12 24.05
C GLN A 51 -15.99 21.70 23.60
N THR A 52 -17.21 21.28 23.76
CA THR A 52 -17.71 20.03 23.19
C THR A 52 -18.10 20.31 21.73
N THR A 53 -17.17 20.09 20.83
CA THR A 53 -17.49 20.05 19.40
C THR A 53 -18.27 18.76 19.16
N ASN A 54 -19.53 18.89 18.75
CA ASN A 54 -20.34 17.72 18.41
C ASN A 54 -19.87 17.20 17.03
N ILE A 55 -19.58 15.92 16.93
CA ILE A 55 -19.18 15.26 15.67
C ILE A 55 -20.23 15.47 14.56
N LYS A 56 -21.50 15.64 14.94
CA LYS A 56 -22.60 15.91 14.01
C LYS A 56 -22.46 17.26 13.27
N THR A 57 -21.64 18.20 13.81
CA THR A 57 -21.39 19.50 13.12
C THR A 57 -20.50 19.34 11.89
N PHE A 58 -19.88 18.20 11.69
CA PHE A 58 -18.98 17.91 10.56
C PHE A 58 -19.62 17.08 9.46
N ASP A 59 -20.92 16.83 9.52
CA ASP A 59 -21.66 15.98 8.56
C ASP A 59 -21.01 14.60 8.34
N ILE A 60 -20.49 14.02 9.44
CA ILE A 60 -19.82 12.72 9.43
C ILE A 60 -20.87 11.64 9.69
N ASN A 61 -21.07 10.78 8.72
CA ASN A 61 -21.91 9.60 8.88
C ASN A 61 -21.16 8.48 9.61
N GLU A 62 -21.82 7.82 10.55
CA GLU A 62 -21.28 6.68 11.24
C GLU A 62 -21.12 5.50 10.27
N SER A 63 -19.99 4.81 10.34
CA SER A 63 -19.72 3.60 9.58
C SER A 63 -19.81 2.37 10.49
N ASN A 64 -20.50 1.34 10.02
CA ASN A 64 -20.55 0.03 10.68
C ASN A 64 -19.28 -0.81 10.47
N ILE A 65 -18.38 -0.37 9.59
CA ILE A 65 -17.12 -1.06 9.32
C ILE A 65 -16.14 -0.77 10.45
N LYS A 66 -15.69 -1.82 11.14
CA LYS A 66 -14.71 -1.68 12.23
C LYS A 66 -13.29 -1.77 11.70
N PRO A 67 -12.38 -0.89 12.17
CA PRO A 67 -10.97 -0.99 11.79
C PRO A 67 -10.36 -2.33 12.23
N PRO A 68 -9.38 -2.85 11.46
CA PRO A 68 -8.74 -4.12 11.78
C PRO A 68 -8.02 -4.05 13.13
N LYS A 69 -8.10 -5.13 13.92
CA LYS A 69 -7.39 -5.22 15.19
C LYS A 69 -5.87 -5.23 14.95
N VAL A 70 -5.15 -4.47 15.75
CA VAL A 70 -3.68 -4.48 15.75
C VAL A 70 -3.19 -5.85 16.18
N ASN A 71 -2.28 -6.42 15.38
CA ASN A 71 -1.55 -7.63 15.70
C ASN A 71 -0.05 -7.31 15.72
N PHE A 72 0.44 -6.73 16.83
CA PHE A 72 1.83 -6.32 16.97
C PHE A 72 2.45 -6.86 18.25
N ASN A 73 3.07 -8.02 18.15
CA ASN A 73 3.77 -8.72 19.21
C ASN A 73 5.15 -9.21 18.72
N ASN A 74 5.89 -9.86 19.59
CA ASN A 74 7.23 -10.36 19.25
C ASN A 74 7.20 -11.46 18.19
N ASP A 75 6.17 -12.29 18.17
CA ASP A 75 6.06 -13.42 17.22
C ASP A 75 5.81 -12.89 15.80
N VAL A 76 4.94 -11.87 15.65
CA VAL A 76 4.73 -11.22 14.37
C VAL A 76 6.03 -10.61 13.84
N ILE A 77 6.81 -9.93 14.69
CA ILE A 77 8.09 -9.34 14.24
C ILE A 77 9.09 -10.44 13.87
N LYS A 78 9.21 -11.49 14.68
CA LYS A 78 10.15 -12.60 14.47
C LYS A 78 9.84 -13.36 13.17
N ASN A 79 8.57 -13.65 12.93
CA ASN A 79 8.13 -14.47 11.80
C ASN A 79 7.75 -13.63 10.57
N TYR A 80 7.85 -12.30 10.65
CA TYR A 80 7.34 -11.37 9.63
C TYR A 80 7.83 -11.69 8.21
N GLU A 81 9.09 -12.04 8.03
CA GLU A 81 9.65 -12.36 6.71
C GLU A 81 8.99 -13.57 6.07
N ARG A 82 8.68 -14.59 6.87
CA ARG A 82 8.01 -15.82 6.43
C ARG A 82 6.55 -15.57 6.08
N ASP A 83 5.84 -14.87 6.96
CA ASP A 83 4.36 -14.83 6.97
C ASP A 83 3.78 -13.65 6.19
N ARG A 84 4.55 -12.56 6.02
CA ARG A 84 4.07 -11.30 5.40
C ARG A 84 3.50 -11.41 3.99
N ASN A 85 3.78 -12.47 3.27
CA ASN A 85 3.34 -12.66 1.89
C ASN A 85 2.16 -13.63 1.75
N THR A 86 1.70 -14.23 2.84
CA THR A 86 0.66 -15.26 2.84
C THR A 86 -0.66 -14.67 3.36
N PRO A 87 -1.61 -14.31 2.47
CA PRO A 87 -2.82 -13.57 2.86
C PRO A 87 -3.76 -14.32 3.83
N GLU A 88 -3.70 -15.65 3.84
CA GLU A 88 -4.49 -16.49 4.74
C GLU A 88 -4.00 -16.43 6.19
N ILE A 89 -2.73 -16.06 6.40
CA ILE A 89 -2.11 -15.99 7.73
C ILE A 89 -2.28 -14.58 8.30
N ASP A 90 -2.70 -14.47 9.56
CA ASP A 90 -2.70 -13.19 10.29
C ASP A 90 -1.26 -12.81 10.74
N GLY A 91 -0.35 -12.74 9.77
CA GLY A 91 1.09 -12.49 9.94
C GLY A 91 1.52 -11.03 9.80
N THR A 92 0.58 -10.09 9.66
CA THR A 92 0.87 -8.66 9.53
C THR A 92 0.38 -7.87 10.73
N SER A 93 1.06 -6.74 11.02
CA SER A 93 0.79 -5.96 12.23
C SER A 93 -0.50 -5.14 12.20
N LYS A 94 -1.02 -4.84 11.02
CA LYS A 94 -2.18 -3.95 10.79
C LYS A 94 -2.04 -2.57 11.44
N LEU A 95 -0.80 -2.08 11.55
CA LEU A 95 -0.46 -0.81 12.20
C LEU A 95 -0.67 0.43 11.31
N GLY A 96 -0.97 0.26 10.03
CA GLY A 96 -1.07 1.38 9.07
C GLY A 96 -1.98 2.52 9.55
N LEU A 97 -3.21 2.17 9.98
CA LEU A 97 -4.16 3.13 10.56
C LEU A 97 -3.56 3.89 11.77
N HIS A 98 -2.93 3.16 12.70
CA HIS A 98 -2.35 3.76 13.91
C HIS A 98 -1.14 4.64 13.63
N LEU A 99 -0.36 4.32 12.60
CA LEU A 99 0.75 5.15 12.13
C LEU A 99 0.24 6.39 11.39
N ARG A 100 -0.87 6.27 10.65
CA ARG A 100 -1.51 7.40 9.96
C ARG A 100 -1.99 8.46 10.93
N PHE A 101 -2.65 8.06 12.01
CA PHE A 101 -3.22 8.95 13.01
C PHE A 101 -2.34 9.20 14.24
N GLY A 102 -1.11 8.67 14.25
CA GLY A 102 -0.16 8.88 15.36
C GLY A 102 -0.56 8.22 16.68
N THR A 103 -1.54 7.32 16.70
CA THR A 103 -1.98 6.62 17.91
C THR A 103 -0.98 5.54 18.37
N LYS A 104 0.03 5.25 17.56
CA LYS A 104 1.22 4.46 17.91
C LYS A 104 2.47 5.21 17.47
N SER A 105 3.44 5.32 18.37
CA SER A 105 4.70 6.00 18.12
C SER A 105 5.59 5.22 17.15
N ILE A 106 5.95 5.83 16.02
CA ILE A 106 6.92 5.26 15.05
C ILE A 106 8.27 4.98 15.73
N ARG A 107 8.74 5.86 16.62
CA ARG A 107 10.00 5.68 17.34
C ARG A 107 10.00 4.42 18.20
N SER A 108 8.89 4.13 18.89
CA SER A 108 8.77 2.90 19.69
C SER A 108 8.75 1.63 18.83
N LEU A 109 8.13 1.70 17.65
CA LEU A 109 8.11 0.59 16.69
C LEU A 109 9.49 0.35 16.10
N VAL A 110 10.20 1.40 15.71
CA VAL A 110 11.60 1.31 15.22
C VAL A 110 12.50 0.71 16.30
N LYS A 111 12.42 1.21 17.54
CA LYS A 111 13.20 0.66 18.67
C LYS A 111 12.97 -0.83 18.85
N LYS A 112 11.70 -1.27 18.90
CA LYS A 112 11.33 -2.67 19.07
C LYS A 112 11.78 -3.53 17.89
N SER A 113 11.59 -3.06 16.66
CA SER A 113 11.98 -3.79 15.44
C SER A 113 13.49 -3.85 15.25
N ASN A 114 14.23 -2.82 15.71
CA ASN A 114 15.69 -2.80 15.61
C ASN A 114 16.36 -3.78 16.60
N LEU A 115 15.67 -4.19 17.66
CA LEU A 115 16.15 -5.24 18.58
C LEU A 115 15.99 -6.64 17.99
N SER A 116 15.13 -6.85 16.99
CA SER A 116 14.97 -8.12 16.32
C SER A 116 16.18 -8.44 15.43
N GLN A 117 16.56 -9.71 15.36
CA GLN A 117 17.58 -10.19 14.42
C GLN A 117 17.07 -10.03 12.96
N ASN A 118 15.81 -10.32 12.72
CA ASN A 118 15.18 -10.11 11.43
C ASN A 118 14.79 -8.64 11.25
N LYS A 119 15.41 -7.96 10.30
CA LYS A 119 15.18 -6.54 10.00
C LYS A 119 14.05 -6.31 8.98
N THR A 120 13.37 -7.34 8.53
CA THR A 120 12.36 -7.20 7.46
C THR A 120 11.21 -6.26 7.88
N PHE A 121 10.74 -6.37 9.14
CA PHE A 121 9.72 -5.44 9.64
C PHE A 121 10.25 -3.98 9.73
N LEU A 122 11.49 -3.78 10.18
CA LEU A 122 12.12 -2.45 10.21
C LEU A 122 12.21 -1.85 8.80
N LYS A 123 12.55 -2.66 7.80
CA LYS A 123 12.60 -2.21 6.40
C LYS A 123 11.26 -1.71 5.88
N GLU A 124 10.13 -2.27 6.34
CA GLU A 124 8.80 -1.75 5.96
C GLU A 124 8.52 -0.37 6.58
N LEU A 125 9.01 -0.10 7.79
CA LEU A 125 8.93 1.24 8.39
C LEU A 125 9.81 2.25 7.62
N ILE A 126 10.97 1.79 7.12
CA ILE A 126 11.84 2.61 6.28
C ILE A 126 11.19 2.87 4.90
N TRP A 127 10.51 1.88 4.30
CA TRP A 127 9.74 2.06 3.07
C TRP A 127 8.67 3.14 3.22
N ARG A 128 7.93 3.15 4.34
CA ARG A 128 6.95 4.19 4.63
C ARG A 128 7.59 5.58 4.62
N GLU A 129 8.72 5.75 5.30
CA GLU A 129 9.45 7.03 5.35
C GLU A 129 10.02 7.41 3.98
N PHE A 130 10.54 6.43 3.23
CA PHE A 130 11.01 6.65 1.86
C PHE A 130 9.94 7.25 0.96
N PHE A 131 8.72 6.72 0.96
CA PHE A 131 7.63 7.31 0.18
C PHE A 131 7.23 8.70 0.68
N MET A 132 7.28 8.97 1.98
CA MET A 132 7.05 10.31 2.53
C MET A 132 8.11 11.30 2.03
N GLN A 133 9.38 10.90 1.99
CA GLN A 133 10.48 11.69 1.44
C GLN A 133 10.30 11.95 -0.06
N ILE A 134 9.87 10.95 -0.81
CA ILE A 134 9.58 11.12 -2.24
C ILE A 134 8.48 12.15 -2.45
N LEU A 135 7.38 12.04 -1.75
CA LEU A 135 6.27 12.98 -1.89
C LEU A 135 6.64 14.42 -1.46
N TRP A 136 7.49 14.54 -0.43
CA TRP A 136 7.99 15.83 0.03
C TRP A 136 8.86 16.52 -1.03
N HIS A 137 9.79 15.80 -1.62
CA HIS A 137 10.71 16.35 -2.61
C HIS A 137 10.13 16.48 -4.02
N PHE A 138 9.11 15.70 -4.33
CA PHE A 138 8.46 15.61 -5.65
C PHE A 138 6.93 15.65 -5.51
N PRO A 139 6.36 16.77 -5.01
CA PRO A 139 4.92 16.88 -4.73
C PRO A 139 4.04 16.72 -5.98
N GLU A 140 4.56 16.99 -7.18
CA GLU A 140 3.89 16.77 -8.46
C GLU A 140 3.51 15.30 -8.67
N THR A 141 4.15 14.36 -7.98
CA THR A 141 3.84 12.92 -8.09
C THR A 141 2.44 12.58 -7.57
N THR A 142 1.76 13.49 -6.89
CA THR A 142 0.35 13.32 -6.54
C THR A 142 -0.55 13.17 -7.77
N THR A 143 -0.19 13.79 -8.87
CA THR A 143 -0.99 13.84 -10.11
C THR A 143 -0.22 13.43 -11.36
N GLN A 144 1.11 13.41 -11.30
CA GLN A 144 1.99 13.11 -12.42
C GLN A 144 2.83 11.86 -12.14
N CYS A 145 3.20 11.14 -13.20
CA CYS A 145 4.16 10.04 -13.08
C CYS A 145 5.53 10.58 -12.68
N PHE A 146 6.18 9.96 -11.71
CA PHE A 146 7.57 10.32 -11.36
C PHE A 146 8.50 10.23 -12.58
N LYS A 147 8.32 9.22 -13.42
CA LYS A 147 9.00 9.09 -14.71
C LYS A 147 8.11 9.66 -15.83
N SER A 148 8.28 10.93 -16.17
CA SER A 148 7.41 11.69 -17.08
C SER A 148 7.13 11.04 -18.43
N LYS A 149 8.04 10.22 -18.95
CA LYS A 149 7.83 9.49 -20.22
C LYS A 149 6.58 8.59 -20.21
N TYR A 150 6.16 8.10 -19.04
CA TYR A 150 4.97 7.27 -18.89
C TYR A 150 3.65 8.07 -18.87
N GLU A 151 3.69 9.40 -18.86
CA GLU A 151 2.49 10.22 -19.07
C GLU A 151 1.86 10.00 -20.44
N LYS A 152 2.66 9.53 -21.40
CA LYS A 152 2.22 9.26 -22.78
C LYS A 152 1.47 7.94 -22.95
N ILE A 153 1.30 7.14 -21.87
CA ILE A 153 0.55 5.88 -21.96
C ILE A 153 -0.89 6.17 -22.37
N LYS A 154 -1.32 5.53 -23.45
CA LYS A 154 -2.71 5.55 -23.89
C LYS A 154 -3.51 4.53 -23.10
N TRP A 155 -4.06 4.97 -21.97
CA TRP A 155 -4.94 4.14 -21.16
C TRP A 155 -6.26 3.87 -21.85
N ARG A 156 -6.81 2.66 -21.72
CA ARG A 156 -8.15 2.33 -22.27
C ARG A 156 -9.27 2.94 -21.45
N ASN A 157 -9.10 2.95 -20.14
CA ASN A 157 -10.06 3.49 -19.18
C ASN A 157 -11.49 2.97 -19.41
N ASN A 158 -11.66 1.68 -19.72
CA ASN A 158 -12.98 1.06 -19.84
C ASN A 158 -13.65 1.02 -18.47
N MET A 159 -14.74 1.79 -18.32
CA MET A 159 -15.40 1.96 -17.03
C MET A 159 -16.22 0.74 -16.62
N ASP A 160 -16.69 -0.09 -17.54
CA ASP A 160 -17.40 -1.34 -17.22
C ASP A 160 -16.41 -2.35 -16.61
N GLU A 161 -15.22 -2.49 -17.19
CA GLU A 161 -14.14 -3.30 -16.65
C GLU A 161 -13.66 -2.75 -15.29
N PHE A 162 -13.59 -1.40 -15.12
CA PHE A 162 -13.29 -0.77 -13.85
C PHE A 162 -14.33 -1.10 -12.78
N ASN A 163 -15.61 -1.01 -13.10
CA ASN A 163 -16.69 -1.33 -12.18
C ASN A 163 -16.66 -2.81 -11.78
N ALA A 164 -16.44 -3.73 -12.72
CA ALA A 164 -16.26 -5.14 -12.44
C ALA A 164 -15.08 -5.39 -11.49
N TRP A 165 -13.95 -4.66 -11.69
CA TRP A 165 -12.82 -4.72 -10.77
C TRP A 165 -13.19 -4.17 -9.38
N CYS A 166 -13.86 -3.03 -9.30
CA CYS A 166 -14.32 -2.44 -8.03
C CYS A 166 -15.21 -3.40 -7.25
N GLU A 167 -16.10 -4.13 -7.93
CA GLU A 167 -17.03 -5.06 -7.33
C GLU A 167 -16.43 -6.45 -7.02
N GLY A 168 -15.20 -6.72 -7.45
CA GLY A 168 -14.57 -8.04 -7.34
C GLY A 168 -15.31 -9.11 -8.16
N LYS A 169 -15.54 -8.78 -9.43
CA LYS A 169 -16.25 -9.61 -10.44
C LYS A 169 -15.45 -9.73 -11.74
N THR A 170 -14.13 -9.78 -11.64
CA THR A 170 -13.25 -9.85 -12.83
C THR A 170 -13.11 -11.25 -13.41
N GLY A 171 -13.51 -12.29 -12.66
CA GLY A 171 -13.25 -13.68 -13.00
C GLY A 171 -11.83 -14.16 -12.65
N TYR A 172 -11.02 -13.30 -12.00
CA TYR A 172 -9.69 -13.63 -11.48
C TYR A 172 -9.74 -13.74 -9.94
N PRO A 173 -9.78 -14.95 -9.37
CA PRO A 173 -10.20 -15.14 -7.98
C PRO A 173 -9.38 -14.37 -6.96
N ILE A 174 -8.04 -14.32 -7.10
CA ILE A 174 -7.19 -13.59 -6.14
C ILE A 174 -7.40 -12.06 -6.22
N VAL A 175 -7.76 -11.54 -7.40
CA VAL A 175 -8.12 -10.13 -7.60
C VAL A 175 -9.47 -9.84 -6.96
N ASP A 176 -10.46 -10.67 -7.26
CA ASP A 176 -11.82 -10.51 -6.77
C ASP A 176 -11.90 -10.64 -5.25
N ALA A 177 -11.21 -11.62 -4.68
CA ALA A 177 -11.10 -11.79 -3.23
C ALA A 177 -10.52 -10.53 -2.56
N GLY A 178 -9.48 -9.94 -3.14
CA GLY A 178 -8.88 -8.71 -2.66
C GLY A 178 -9.83 -7.53 -2.66
N MET A 179 -10.54 -7.32 -3.76
CA MET A 179 -11.48 -6.21 -3.88
C MET A 179 -12.69 -6.37 -2.94
N ARG A 180 -13.18 -7.60 -2.74
CA ARG A 180 -14.24 -7.90 -1.77
C ARG A 180 -13.78 -7.73 -0.33
N GLU A 181 -12.53 -8.13 0.01
CA GLU A 181 -11.93 -7.82 1.33
C GLU A 181 -11.93 -6.32 1.57
N LEU A 182 -11.42 -5.54 0.61
CA LEU A 182 -11.35 -4.08 0.69
C LEU A 182 -12.73 -3.46 0.94
N ASN A 183 -13.71 -3.82 0.12
CA ASN A 183 -15.04 -3.25 0.20
C ASN A 183 -15.77 -3.59 1.51
N LYS A 184 -15.54 -4.81 2.03
CA LYS A 184 -16.21 -5.27 3.24
C LYS A 184 -15.55 -4.76 4.52
N THR A 185 -14.23 -4.54 4.50
CA THR A 185 -13.45 -4.32 5.73
C THR A 185 -12.67 -3.01 5.77
N GLY A 186 -12.54 -2.27 4.66
CA GLY A 186 -11.64 -1.13 4.57
C GLY A 186 -10.15 -1.50 4.68
N PHE A 187 -9.83 -2.79 4.54
CA PHE A 187 -8.47 -3.31 4.58
C PHE A 187 -8.24 -4.28 3.42
N MET A 188 -7.02 -4.40 2.98
CA MET A 188 -6.57 -5.44 2.04
C MET A 188 -5.12 -5.81 2.37
N HIS A 189 -4.81 -7.10 2.37
CA HIS A 189 -3.45 -7.59 2.59
C HIS A 189 -2.48 -7.03 1.54
N ASN A 190 -1.27 -6.57 1.94
CA ASN A 190 -0.33 -5.89 1.02
C ASN A 190 -0.01 -6.68 -0.25
N ARG A 191 0.22 -8.00 -0.15
CA ARG A 191 0.48 -8.84 -1.33
C ARG A 191 -0.68 -8.80 -2.32
N VAL A 192 -1.89 -8.77 -1.82
CA VAL A 192 -3.10 -8.71 -2.65
C VAL A 192 -3.28 -7.32 -3.27
N ARG A 193 -2.97 -6.23 -2.53
CA ARG A 193 -2.95 -4.85 -3.11
C ARG A 193 -2.06 -4.79 -4.35
N MET A 194 -0.86 -5.38 -4.29
CA MET A 194 0.05 -5.42 -5.46
C MET A 194 -0.56 -6.17 -6.65
N ILE A 195 -1.26 -7.28 -6.40
CA ILE A 195 -1.88 -8.09 -7.46
C ILE A 195 -3.07 -7.36 -8.07
N THR A 196 -3.98 -6.83 -7.25
CA THR A 196 -5.19 -6.12 -7.70
C THR A 196 -4.85 -4.84 -8.47
N ALA A 197 -3.88 -4.06 -7.97
CA ALA A 197 -3.42 -2.85 -8.65
C ALA A 197 -2.68 -3.16 -9.95
N SER A 198 -1.83 -4.21 -9.97
CA SER A 198 -1.19 -4.67 -11.21
C SER A 198 -2.22 -5.13 -12.24
N PHE A 199 -3.28 -5.81 -11.82
CA PHE A 199 -4.34 -6.22 -12.72
C PHE A 199 -5.03 -5.01 -13.36
N LEU A 200 -5.40 -4.01 -12.57
CA LEU A 200 -6.01 -2.78 -13.09
C LEU A 200 -5.12 -2.09 -14.12
N CYS A 201 -3.86 -1.81 -13.78
CA CYS A 201 -2.96 -1.05 -14.65
C CYS A 201 -2.49 -1.83 -15.87
N LYS A 202 -2.30 -3.15 -15.74
CA LYS A 202 -1.63 -3.97 -16.76
C LYS A 202 -2.60 -4.82 -17.58
N HIS A 203 -3.61 -5.43 -16.97
CA HIS A 203 -4.58 -6.25 -17.69
C HIS A 203 -5.70 -5.40 -18.26
N LEU A 204 -6.29 -4.52 -17.45
CA LEU A 204 -7.38 -3.64 -17.92
C LEU A 204 -6.85 -2.40 -18.65
N LEU A 205 -5.57 -2.07 -18.47
CA LEU A 205 -4.94 -0.85 -19.01
C LEU A 205 -5.74 0.40 -18.61
N ILE A 206 -6.06 0.49 -17.31
CA ILE A 206 -6.74 1.61 -16.69
C ILE A 206 -5.72 2.45 -15.92
N ASP A 207 -5.87 3.78 -16.01
CA ASP A 207 -4.95 4.73 -15.39
C ASP A 207 -4.84 4.47 -13.88
N TRP A 208 -3.61 4.42 -13.39
CA TRP A 208 -3.31 4.17 -11.98
C TRP A 208 -3.97 5.19 -11.04
N ARG A 209 -4.20 6.42 -11.50
CA ARG A 209 -4.85 7.49 -10.71
C ARG A 209 -6.30 7.14 -10.36
N ILE A 210 -7.00 6.45 -11.27
CA ILE A 210 -8.38 6.00 -11.04
C ILE A 210 -8.40 4.93 -9.94
N GLY A 211 -7.48 3.97 -10.00
CA GLY A 211 -7.35 2.92 -8.98
C GLY A 211 -6.86 3.46 -7.63
N GLU A 212 -5.89 4.37 -7.64
CA GLU A 212 -5.38 5.07 -6.44
C GLU A 212 -6.54 5.77 -5.70
N LYS A 213 -7.34 6.54 -6.43
CA LYS A 213 -8.49 7.26 -5.87
C LYS A 213 -9.53 6.31 -5.26
N TYR A 214 -9.76 5.16 -5.90
CA TYR A 214 -10.65 4.15 -5.33
C TYR A 214 -10.11 3.58 -4.02
N PHE A 215 -8.83 3.23 -3.97
CA PHE A 215 -8.19 2.77 -2.73
C PHE A 215 -8.21 3.85 -1.65
N ALA A 216 -7.94 5.10 -2.00
CA ALA A 216 -8.01 6.24 -1.09
C ALA A 216 -9.39 6.37 -0.43
N SER A 217 -10.46 6.11 -1.18
CA SER A 217 -11.84 6.18 -0.68
C SER A 217 -12.27 5.02 0.22
N LYS A 218 -11.52 3.89 0.19
CA LYS A 218 -11.90 2.64 0.87
C LYS A 218 -10.99 2.27 2.04
N LEU A 219 -9.69 2.58 1.97
CA LEU A 219 -8.70 2.10 2.93
C LEU A 219 -8.73 2.88 4.24
N PHE A 220 -8.90 2.21 5.36
CA PHE A 220 -8.71 2.79 6.69
C PHE A 220 -7.28 3.27 6.96
N ASP A 221 -6.30 2.58 6.38
CA ASP A 221 -4.89 2.89 6.55
C ASP A 221 -4.33 3.76 5.42
N TYR A 222 -5.22 4.45 4.68
CA TYR A 222 -4.80 5.36 3.63
C TYR A 222 -3.78 6.38 4.15
N GLU A 223 -2.63 6.40 3.49
CA GLU A 223 -1.60 7.42 3.66
C GLU A 223 -1.11 7.79 2.25
N GLN A 224 -1.21 9.08 1.91
CA GLN A 224 -1.09 9.56 0.54
C GLN A 224 0.24 9.16 -0.12
N SER A 225 1.37 9.36 0.57
CA SER A 225 2.69 9.08 -0.01
C SER A 225 2.88 7.59 -0.30
N SER A 226 2.46 6.73 0.63
CA SER A 226 2.53 5.29 0.46
C SER A 226 1.57 4.79 -0.62
N ASN A 227 0.35 5.32 -0.68
CA ASN A 227 -0.63 4.90 -1.68
C ASN A 227 -0.17 5.27 -3.08
N ILE A 228 0.14 6.55 -3.33
CA ILE A 228 0.64 7.06 -4.62
C ILE A 228 1.92 6.34 -5.03
N GLY A 229 2.91 6.26 -4.13
CA GLY A 229 4.19 5.62 -4.43
C GLY A 229 4.04 4.16 -4.85
N ASN A 230 3.19 3.39 -4.17
CA ASN A 230 2.95 1.99 -4.51
C ASN A 230 2.11 1.81 -5.79
N TRP A 231 1.13 2.68 -6.04
CA TRP A 231 0.38 2.66 -7.30
C TRP A 231 1.28 2.95 -8.50
N GLN A 232 2.13 3.97 -8.40
CA GLN A 232 3.12 4.27 -9.44
C GLN A 232 4.18 3.17 -9.59
N TRP A 233 4.57 2.51 -8.48
CA TRP A 233 5.48 1.37 -8.52
C TRP A 233 4.88 0.22 -9.34
N VAL A 234 3.61 -0.12 -9.12
CA VAL A 234 2.90 -1.17 -9.86
C VAL A 234 2.68 -0.78 -11.31
N ALA A 235 2.31 0.47 -11.58
CA ALA A 235 2.18 1.00 -12.93
C ALA A 235 3.52 1.01 -13.69
N GLY A 236 4.66 1.03 -12.98
CA GLY A 236 5.99 1.06 -13.57
C GLY A 236 6.53 2.47 -13.82
N CYS A 237 5.77 3.50 -13.45
CA CYS A 237 6.10 4.91 -13.69
C CYS A 237 6.68 5.65 -12.47
N GLY A 238 6.74 4.99 -11.31
CA GLY A 238 7.19 5.57 -10.04
C GLY A 238 8.69 5.48 -9.80
N VAL A 239 9.09 5.95 -8.61
CA VAL A 239 10.44 5.75 -8.06
C VAL A 239 10.69 4.26 -7.83
N ASP A 240 11.90 3.81 -8.07
CA ASP A 240 12.32 2.42 -7.84
C ASP A 240 11.32 1.37 -8.38
N ALA A 241 10.52 1.78 -9.38
CA ALA A 241 9.42 1.00 -9.89
C ALA A 241 9.88 -0.27 -10.60
N ALA A 242 9.05 -1.31 -10.50
CA ALA A 242 9.24 -2.53 -11.29
C ALA A 242 9.29 -2.20 -12.79
N PRO A 243 10.13 -2.87 -13.58
CA PRO A 243 10.13 -2.70 -15.02
C PRO A 243 8.73 -2.89 -15.61
N TYR A 244 8.35 -2.07 -16.58
CA TYR A 244 6.98 -2.08 -17.13
C TYR A 244 6.57 -3.44 -17.73
N PHE A 245 7.53 -4.20 -18.22
CA PHE A 245 7.29 -5.54 -18.77
C PHE A 245 7.05 -6.61 -17.71
N ARG A 246 7.22 -6.30 -16.42
CA ARG A 246 6.89 -7.19 -15.32
C ARG A 246 5.39 -7.13 -15.04
N ILE A 247 4.65 -8.01 -15.70
CA ILE A 247 3.20 -8.16 -15.59
C ILE A 247 2.92 -9.41 -14.79
N PHE A 248 2.22 -9.29 -13.66
CA PHE A 248 1.85 -10.45 -12.84
C PHE A 248 0.80 -11.30 -13.57
N ASN A 249 1.00 -12.61 -13.63
CA ASN A 249 -0.09 -13.52 -13.96
C ASN A 249 -0.90 -13.77 -12.68
N PRO A 250 -2.20 -13.42 -12.60
CA PRO A 250 -2.97 -13.58 -11.37
C PRO A 250 -3.06 -15.02 -10.88
N TYR A 251 -3.13 -16.00 -11.76
CA TYR A 251 -3.15 -17.43 -11.40
C TYR A 251 -1.84 -17.89 -10.80
N GLU A 252 -0.69 -17.48 -11.38
CA GLU A 252 0.61 -17.79 -10.79
C GLU A 252 0.82 -17.09 -9.45
N GLN A 253 0.29 -15.87 -9.28
CA GLN A 253 0.32 -15.19 -7.99
C GLN A 253 -0.54 -15.92 -6.96
N GLN A 254 -1.75 -16.36 -7.33
CA GLN A 254 -2.61 -17.17 -6.47
C GLN A 254 -1.94 -18.48 -6.07
N LYS A 255 -1.43 -19.24 -7.05
CA LYS A 255 -0.71 -20.51 -6.81
C LYS A 255 0.46 -20.31 -5.84
N LYS A 256 1.15 -19.16 -5.91
CA LYS A 256 2.31 -18.87 -5.07
C LYS A 256 1.94 -18.44 -3.65
N PHE A 257 0.88 -17.64 -3.47
CA PHE A 257 0.59 -16.95 -2.21
C PHE A 257 -0.70 -17.41 -1.52
N ASP A 258 -1.54 -18.17 -2.20
CA ASP A 258 -2.78 -18.78 -1.70
C ASP A 258 -3.00 -20.13 -2.39
N LYS A 259 -2.02 -21.02 -2.24
CA LYS A 259 -1.99 -22.33 -2.93
C LYS A 259 -3.22 -23.18 -2.62
N GLU A 260 -3.62 -23.22 -1.37
CA GLU A 260 -4.78 -23.99 -0.88
C GLU A 260 -6.10 -23.22 -1.05
N LYS A 261 -6.06 -22.01 -1.64
CA LYS A 261 -7.23 -21.16 -1.92
C LYS A 261 -8.02 -20.75 -0.67
N VAL A 262 -7.38 -20.74 0.48
CA VAL A 262 -8.01 -20.41 1.76
C VAL A 262 -8.46 -18.95 1.77
N TYR A 263 -7.59 -18.04 1.31
CA TYR A 263 -7.92 -16.62 1.20
C TYR A 263 -9.04 -16.38 0.17
N VAL A 264 -8.95 -16.98 -1.00
CA VAL A 264 -9.97 -16.85 -2.06
C VAL A 264 -11.32 -17.35 -1.56
N LYS A 265 -11.41 -18.55 -1.00
CA LYS A 265 -12.67 -19.13 -0.50
C LYS A 265 -13.27 -18.34 0.67
N LYS A 266 -12.45 -17.67 1.46
CA LYS A 266 -12.91 -16.78 2.54
C LYS A 266 -13.70 -15.58 2.02
N TRP A 267 -13.33 -15.05 0.87
CA TRP A 267 -13.91 -13.80 0.34
C TRP A 267 -14.87 -14.02 -0.83
N ILE A 268 -14.84 -15.19 -1.46
CA ILE A 268 -15.70 -15.55 -2.60
C ILE A 268 -16.50 -16.81 -2.23
N SER A 269 -17.69 -16.61 -1.71
CA SER A 269 -18.54 -17.71 -1.27
C SER A 269 -19.01 -18.63 -2.42
N GLU A 270 -19.10 -18.07 -3.64
CA GLU A 270 -19.51 -18.78 -4.86
C GLU A 270 -18.33 -19.34 -5.69
N TYR A 271 -17.11 -19.34 -5.16
CA TYR A 271 -15.88 -19.67 -5.91
C TYR A 271 -15.94 -21.02 -6.63
N ASP A 272 -16.42 -22.06 -5.94
CA ASP A 272 -16.50 -23.43 -6.49
C ASP A 272 -17.85 -23.70 -7.21
N THR A 273 -18.60 -22.66 -7.62
CA THR A 273 -19.91 -22.80 -8.25
C THR A 273 -19.96 -22.16 -9.66
N THR A 274 -20.97 -22.50 -10.42
CA THR A 274 -21.25 -21.92 -11.74
C THR A 274 -21.65 -20.43 -11.69
N LYS A 275 -21.90 -19.89 -10.48
CA LYS A 275 -22.25 -18.48 -10.27
C LYS A 275 -21.05 -17.56 -10.25
N TYR A 276 -19.84 -18.10 -10.10
CA TYR A 276 -18.63 -17.29 -10.16
C TYR A 276 -18.41 -16.78 -11.59
N PRO A 277 -18.13 -15.46 -11.79
CA PRO A 277 -18.06 -14.87 -13.12
C PRO A 277 -16.88 -15.42 -13.92
N GLN A 278 -17.03 -15.38 -15.24
CA GLN A 278 -15.95 -15.68 -16.17
C GLN A 278 -14.95 -14.51 -16.26
N GLU A 279 -13.76 -14.79 -16.76
CA GLU A 279 -12.72 -13.78 -16.96
C GLU A 279 -13.18 -12.67 -17.92
N ILE A 280 -13.14 -11.40 -17.45
CA ILE A 280 -13.51 -10.23 -18.29
C ILE A 280 -12.46 -9.91 -19.35
N VAL A 281 -11.23 -10.39 -19.19
CA VAL A 281 -10.13 -10.25 -20.16
C VAL A 281 -9.25 -11.51 -20.17
N ASN A 282 -8.78 -11.91 -21.34
CA ASN A 282 -7.82 -12.99 -21.46
C ASN A 282 -6.41 -12.50 -21.07
N HIS A 283 -5.72 -13.21 -20.17
CA HIS A 283 -4.39 -12.84 -19.66
C HIS A 283 -3.35 -12.61 -20.78
N LYS A 284 -3.25 -13.52 -21.75
CA LYS A 284 -2.25 -13.44 -22.83
C LYS A 284 -2.46 -12.20 -23.71
N LEU A 285 -3.69 -12.00 -24.16
CA LEU A 285 -4.05 -10.84 -25.00
C LEU A 285 -3.88 -9.52 -24.23
N ALA A 286 -4.30 -9.48 -22.97
CA ALA A 286 -4.13 -8.31 -22.11
C ALA A 286 -2.64 -7.97 -21.89
N ARG A 287 -1.80 -8.98 -21.69
CA ARG A 287 -0.35 -8.81 -21.55
C ARG A 287 0.28 -8.25 -22.83
N GLU A 288 -0.05 -8.79 -24.00
CA GLU A 288 0.45 -8.30 -25.29
C GLU A 288 0.04 -6.85 -25.53
N ARG A 289 -1.23 -6.52 -25.29
CA ARG A 289 -1.76 -5.16 -25.38
C ARG A 289 -1.02 -4.19 -24.46
N CYS A 290 -0.80 -4.58 -23.20
CA CYS A 290 -0.07 -3.77 -22.23
C CYS A 290 1.36 -3.49 -22.70
N LEU A 291 2.10 -4.52 -23.12
CA LEU A 291 3.48 -4.36 -23.59
C LEU A 291 3.57 -3.42 -24.78
N LYS A 292 2.63 -3.53 -25.73
CA LYS A 292 2.55 -2.62 -26.88
C LYS A 292 2.34 -1.17 -26.45
N ALA A 293 1.30 -0.91 -25.63
CA ALA A 293 0.98 0.44 -25.17
C ALA A 293 2.13 1.10 -24.39
N TYR A 294 2.80 0.34 -23.51
CA TYR A 294 3.95 0.86 -22.77
C TYR A 294 5.17 1.09 -23.65
N LYS A 295 5.45 0.20 -24.62
CA LYS A 295 6.54 0.38 -25.55
C LYS A 295 6.34 1.66 -26.38
N GLU A 296 5.16 1.87 -26.93
CA GLU A 296 4.82 3.08 -27.68
C GLU A 296 4.96 4.36 -26.84
N ALA A 297 4.64 4.32 -25.56
CA ALA A 297 4.75 5.48 -24.67
C ALA A 297 6.20 5.86 -24.34
N VAL A 298 7.14 4.91 -24.33
CA VAL A 298 8.54 5.16 -23.91
C VAL A 298 9.53 5.24 -25.08
N SER A 299 9.04 4.94 -26.29
CA SER A 299 9.78 5.19 -27.53
C SER A 299 9.76 6.68 -27.88
#